data_5de600eac6a200a58bad9a08d8ce6e91
#
_entry.id   5de600eac6a200a58bad9a08d8ce6e91
#
_cell.length_a   1.000
_cell.length_b   1.000
_cell.length_c   1.000
_cell.angle_alpha   90.00
_cell.angle_beta   90.00
_cell.angle_gamma   90.00
#
_symmetry.space_group_name_H-M   'P 1'
#
loop_
_entity.id
_entity.type
_entity.pdbx_description
1 polymer ?
#
loop_
_entity_poly.entity_id
_entity_poly.type
_entity_poly.pdbx_seq_one_letter_code
_entity_poly.pdbx_strand_id
1 'polypeptide(L)'
;MSAESAIGRSDGQPPGTGLFYGWYVVAAVLVIMTVTAGLGFYNLSVYLKAFVVERGFSVSATSGATACFFISSGIAGLGVASLIDRYDPRWVITAGAFMSAVATLGAGYVSELWQLYAFYILFGIGYAGAALIPGTTLVARWFARRRSVALSIASTGLSLGGILLTPVAAKLID
;
A
#
# COMPACT_ATOMS: atom_id res chain seq x y z
N MET A 1 -20.03 -48.63 -18.59
CA MET A 1 -20.03 -48.54 -17.12
C MET A 1 -18.64 -48.17 -16.69
N SER A 2 -18.30 -47.10 -16.27
CA SER A 2 -18.71 -45.74 -16.01
C SER A 2 -17.44 -45.05 -15.47
N ALA A 3 -16.77 -44.23 -16.32
CA ALA A 3 -15.61 -43.43 -15.94
C ALA A 3 -16.00 -42.01 -15.45
N GLU A 4 -17.27 -41.84 -15.05
CA GLU A 4 -17.90 -40.53 -14.76
C GLU A 4 -18.09 -40.21 -13.28
N SER A 5 -17.55 -41.07 -12.38
CA SER A 5 -17.73 -40.87 -10.93
C SER A 5 -16.50 -40.38 -10.17
N ALA A 6 -15.43 -39.91 -10.87
CA ALA A 6 -14.17 -39.51 -10.21
C ALA A 6 -13.90 -37.98 -10.21
N ILE A 7 -14.82 -37.15 -10.72
CA ILE A 7 -14.65 -35.68 -10.75
C ILE A 7 -15.66 -35.02 -9.79
N GLY A 8 -15.64 -35.38 -8.54
CA GLY A 8 -16.64 -34.83 -7.63
C GLY A 8 -16.30 -34.94 -6.18
N ARG A 9 -15.05 -34.73 -5.77
CA ARG A 9 -14.73 -34.68 -4.33
C ARG A 9 -13.43 -33.93 -4.06
N SER A 10 -13.51 -32.60 -4.04
CA SER A 10 -12.52 -31.80 -3.33
C SER A 10 -13.10 -30.47 -2.78
N ASP A 11 -14.40 -30.40 -2.55
CA ASP A 11 -15.03 -29.30 -1.81
C ASP A 11 -15.45 -29.74 -0.39
N GLY A 12 -14.74 -30.71 0.18
CA GLY A 12 -14.96 -31.19 1.55
C GLY A 12 -14.35 -30.24 2.59
N GLN A 13 -14.76 -28.99 2.62
CA GLN A 13 -14.57 -28.18 3.80
C GLN A 13 -15.82 -28.33 4.67
N PRO A 14 -15.70 -28.81 5.96
CA PRO A 14 -16.85 -28.92 6.84
C PRO A 14 -17.46 -27.52 7.03
N PRO A 15 -18.79 -27.41 7.25
CA PRO A 15 -19.46 -26.18 7.61
C PRO A 15 -19.05 -25.80 9.03
N GLY A 16 -17.82 -25.29 9.17
CA GLY A 16 -17.37 -24.65 10.38
C GLY A 16 -17.87 -23.20 10.37
N THR A 17 -18.57 -22.82 11.40
CA THR A 17 -19.13 -21.49 11.69
C THR A 17 -18.08 -20.39 11.91
N GLY A 18 -16.91 -20.50 11.31
CA GLY A 18 -15.85 -19.52 11.32
C GLY A 18 -15.74 -18.81 9.97
N LEU A 19 -15.61 -17.49 9.98
CA LEU A 19 -15.22 -16.72 8.80
C LEU A 19 -13.98 -17.35 8.17
N PHE A 20 -14.04 -17.65 6.86
CA PHE A 20 -12.90 -18.19 6.11
C PHE A 20 -11.69 -17.29 6.32
N TYR A 21 -10.56 -17.87 6.75
CA TYR A 21 -9.34 -17.11 7.09
C TYR A 21 -8.91 -16.11 6.01
N GLY A 22 -9.22 -16.37 4.75
CA GLY A 22 -8.99 -15.44 3.64
C GLY A 22 -9.64 -14.07 3.83
N TRP A 23 -10.78 -13.96 4.55
CA TRP A 23 -11.42 -12.68 4.83
C TRP A 23 -10.62 -11.82 5.81
N TYR A 24 -9.92 -12.44 6.76
CA TYR A 24 -8.99 -11.72 7.63
C TYR A 24 -7.81 -11.15 6.83
N VAL A 25 -7.34 -11.89 5.81
CA VAL A 25 -6.30 -11.39 4.90
C VAL A 25 -6.82 -10.20 4.09
N VAL A 26 -8.04 -10.27 3.56
CA VAL A 26 -8.67 -9.13 2.84
C VAL A 26 -8.80 -7.92 3.75
N ALA A 27 -9.26 -8.10 4.99
CA ALA A 27 -9.39 -7.01 5.95
C ALA A 27 -8.02 -6.39 6.28
N ALA A 28 -6.99 -7.20 6.50
CA ALA A 28 -5.63 -6.72 6.75
C ALA A 28 -5.08 -5.92 5.55
N VAL A 29 -5.25 -6.43 4.33
CA VAL A 29 -4.84 -5.74 3.10
C VAL A 29 -5.62 -4.43 2.92
N LEU A 30 -6.93 -4.43 3.19
CA LEU A 30 -7.76 -3.22 3.15
C LEU A 30 -7.21 -2.16 4.11
N VAL A 31 -6.92 -2.53 5.36
CA VAL A 31 -6.35 -1.60 6.35
C VAL A 31 -4.98 -1.07 5.90
N ILE A 32 -4.09 -1.94 5.44
CA ILE A 32 -2.79 -1.54 4.93
C ILE A 32 -2.93 -0.56 3.76
N MET A 33 -3.79 -0.86 2.80
CA MET A 33 -4.05 0.03 1.66
C MET A 33 -4.67 1.35 2.09
N THR A 34 -5.58 1.35 3.07
CA THR A 34 -6.18 2.57 3.63
C THR A 34 -5.13 3.47 4.25
N VAL A 35 -4.29 2.92 5.11
CA VAL A 35 -3.23 3.68 5.80
C VAL A 35 -2.18 4.17 4.81
N THR A 36 -1.69 3.29 3.93
CA THR A 36 -0.64 3.62 2.97
C THR A 36 -1.10 4.66 1.94
N ALA A 37 -2.32 4.52 1.42
CA ALA A 37 -2.87 5.50 0.49
C ALA A 37 -3.20 6.82 1.18
N GLY A 38 -3.84 6.77 2.35
CA GLY A 38 -4.28 7.95 3.08
C GLY A 38 -3.12 8.78 3.61
N LEU A 39 -2.21 8.18 4.38
CA LEU A 39 -1.04 8.90 4.92
C LEU A 39 0.05 9.16 3.87
N GLY A 40 0.11 8.36 2.82
CA GLY A 40 1.08 8.50 1.76
C GLY A 40 0.54 9.32 0.58
N PHE A 41 -0.11 8.63 -0.34
CA PHE A 41 -0.48 9.16 -1.64
C PHE A 41 -1.35 10.42 -1.58
N TYR A 42 -2.44 10.39 -0.80
CA TYR A 42 -3.38 11.51 -0.74
C TYR A 42 -2.85 12.70 0.06
N ASN A 43 -1.96 12.47 1.01
CA ASN A 43 -1.39 13.55 1.82
C ASN A 43 -0.15 14.19 1.21
N LEU A 44 0.34 13.76 0.04
CA LEU A 44 1.46 14.40 -0.64
C LEU A 44 1.24 15.91 -0.87
N SER A 45 0.01 16.31 -1.23
CA SER A 45 -0.35 17.73 -1.42
C SER A 45 -0.43 18.50 -0.09
N VAL A 46 -0.86 17.86 0.98
CA VAL A 46 -0.92 18.45 2.33
C VAL A 46 0.51 18.67 2.84
N TYR A 47 1.38 17.68 2.71
CA TYR A 47 2.79 17.79 3.07
C TYR A 47 3.52 18.85 2.24
N LEU A 48 3.23 18.93 0.92
CA LEU A 48 3.77 19.97 0.06
C LEU A 48 3.45 21.36 0.61
N LYS A 49 2.19 21.62 0.97
CA LYS A 49 1.77 22.89 1.55
C LYS A 49 2.51 23.18 2.87
N ALA A 50 2.62 22.19 3.76
CA ALA A 50 3.32 22.35 5.03
C ALA A 50 4.80 22.70 4.83
N PHE A 51 5.52 21.99 3.94
CA PHE A 51 6.94 22.28 3.66
C PHE A 51 7.17 23.66 3.04
N VAL A 52 6.25 24.12 2.19
CA VAL A 52 6.34 25.48 1.60
C VAL A 52 6.09 26.54 2.66
N VAL A 53 5.06 26.37 3.50
CA VAL A 53 4.67 27.38 4.51
C VAL A 53 5.62 27.40 5.71
N GLU A 54 5.95 26.23 6.26
CA GLU A 54 6.73 26.13 7.51
C GLU A 54 8.24 26.21 7.30
N ARG A 55 8.74 25.63 6.21
CA ARG A 55 10.18 25.54 5.93
C ARG A 55 10.67 26.52 4.86
N GLY A 56 9.76 27.25 4.22
CA GLY A 56 10.09 28.23 3.19
C GLY A 56 10.65 27.62 1.90
N PHE A 57 10.44 26.33 1.66
CA PHE A 57 10.88 25.69 0.42
C PHE A 57 10.07 26.22 -0.77
N SER A 58 10.70 26.32 -1.94
CA SER A 58 9.97 26.74 -3.14
C SER A 58 8.98 25.64 -3.57
N VAL A 59 7.81 26.06 -4.07
CA VAL A 59 6.80 25.14 -4.60
C VAL A 59 7.38 24.21 -5.67
N SER A 60 8.25 24.77 -6.54
CA SER A 60 8.92 24.01 -7.60
C SER A 60 9.81 22.89 -7.03
N ALA A 61 10.61 23.17 -6.00
CA ALA A 61 11.49 22.19 -5.39
C ALA A 61 10.70 21.07 -4.68
N THR A 62 9.63 21.43 -3.96
CA THR A 62 8.79 20.46 -3.25
C THR A 62 7.98 19.60 -4.24
N SER A 63 7.51 20.19 -5.34
CA SER A 63 6.88 19.43 -6.43
C SER A 63 7.87 18.49 -7.11
N GLY A 64 9.13 18.86 -7.24
CA GLY A 64 10.21 17.99 -7.71
C GLY A 64 10.40 16.76 -6.82
N ALA A 65 10.37 16.93 -5.49
CA ALA A 65 10.42 15.81 -4.56
C ALA A 65 9.22 14.85 -4.74
N THR A 66 8.02 15.40 -4.97
CA THR A 66 6.82 14.59 -5.28
C THR A 66 6.99 13.81 -6.59
N ALA A 67 7.59 14.42 -7.61
CA ALA A 67 7.91 13.72 -8.86
C ALA A 67 8.89 12.56 -8.62
N CYS A 68 9.92 12.76 -7.79
CA CYS A 68 10.86 11.71 -7.41
C CYS A 68 10.16 10.54 -6.68
N PHE A 69 9.14 10.80 -5.84
CA PHE A 69 8.31 9.76 -5.25
C PHE A 69 7.65 8.89 -6.32
N PHE A 70 7.00 9.48 -7.32
CA PHE A 70 6.34 8.71 -8.38
C PHE A 70 7.33 7.91 -9.23
N ILE A 71 8.47 8.51 -9.58
CA ILE A 71 9.51 7.85 -10.37
C ILE A 71 10.10 6.67 -9.58
N SER A 72 10.47 6.87 -8.32
CA SER A 72 11.04 5.82 -7.48
C SER A 72 10.03 4.71 -7.19
N SER A 73 8.76 5.05 -6.98
CA SER A 73 7.68 4.08 -6.81
C SER A 73 7.44 3.26 -8.08
N GLY A 74 7.47 3.88 -9.25
CA GLY A 74 7.35 3.18 -10.54
C GLY A 74 8.50 2.19 -10.77
N ILE A 75 9.74 2.63 -10.59
CA ILE A 75 10.94 1.78 -10.74
C ILE A 75 10.93 0.65 -9.70
N ALA A 76 10.67 0.97 -8.44
CA ALA A 76 10.60 -0.02 -7.37
C ALA A 76 9.48 -1.04 -7.61
N GLY A 77 8.35 -0.63 -8.19
CA GLY A 77 7.23 -1.50 -8.55
C GLY A 77 7.64 -2.66 -9.47
N LEU A 78 8.53 -2.40 -10.42
CA LEU A 78 9.10 -3.44 -11.29
C LEU A 78 9.94 -4.45 -10.49
N GLY A 79 10.73 -3.95 -9.54
CA GLY A 79 11.52 -4.80 -8.64
C GLY A 79 10.64 -5.60 -7.68
N VAL A 80 9.61 -4.98 -7.14
CA VAL A 80 8.65 -5.61 -6.22
C VAL A 80 7.92 -6.77 -6.89
N ALA A 81 7.54 -6.65 -8.16
CA ALA A 81 6.93 -7.75 -8.91
C ALA A 81 7.84 -8.99 -8.92
N SER A 82 9.12 -8.80 -9.23
CA SER A 82 10.13 -9.89 -9.23
C SER A 82 10.40 -10.42 -7.81
N LEU A 83 10.31 -9.58 -6.79
CA LEU A 83 10.51 -9.99 -5.39
C LEU A 83 9.37 -10.89 -4.90
N ILE A 84 8.13 -10.59 -5.27
CA ILE A 84 6.94 -11.36 -4.90
C ILE A 84 6.97 -12.77 -5.51
N ASP A 85 7.63 -12.95 -6.65
CA ASP A 85 7.80 -14.25 -7.28
C ASP A 85 8.83 -15.13 -6.55
N ARG A 86 9.79 -14.51 -5.85
CA ARG A 86 10.88 -15.20 -5.14
C ARG A 86 10.65 -15.35 -3.64
N TYR A 87 9.96 -14.40 -3.04
CA TYR A 87 9.72 -14.31 -1.60
C TYR A 87 8.23 -14.31 -1.28
N ASP A 88 7.88 -14.65 -0.05
CA ASP A 88 6.49 -14.56 0.41
C ASP A 88 6.04 -13.07 0.41
N PRO A 89 4.91 -12.72 -0.21
CA PRO A 89 4.38 -11.36 -0.25
C PRO A 89 4.29 -10.67 1.12
N ARG A 90 4.13 -11.43 2.19
CA ARG A 90 4.05 -10.90 3.56
C ARG A 90 5.32 -10.14 3.95
N TRP A 91 6.49 -10.67 3.63
CA TRP A 91 7.77 -10.02 3.93
C TRP A 91 7.98 -8.76 3.10
N VAL A 92 7.57 -8.79 1.84
CA VAL A 92 7.64 -7.63 0.94
C VAL A 92 6.75 -6.50 1.46
N ILE A 93 5.50 -6.81 1.85
CA ILE A 93 4.56 -5.85 2.41
C ILE A 93 5.09 -5.27 3.73
N THR A 94 5.61 -6.11 4.61
CA THR A 94 6.13 -5.67 5.91
C THR A 94 7.35 -4.76 5.75
N ALA A 95 8.29 -5.13 4.89
CA ALA A 95 9.46 -4.31 4.60
C ALA A 95 9.06 -2.97 3.94
N GLY A 96 8.15 -2.99 2.97
CA GLY A 96 7.63 -1.78 2.32
C GLY A 96 6.91 -0.85 3.30
N ALA A 97 6.06 -1.40 4.17
CA ALA A 97 5.37 -0.64 5.20
C ALA A 97 6.34 -0.02 6.21
N PHE A 98 7.35 -0.78 6.64
CA PHE A 98 8.40 -0.27 7.55
C PHE A 98 9.20 0.86 6.90
N MET A 99 9.63 0.69 5.64
CA MET A 99 10.34 1.74 4.89
C MET A 99 9.48 3.00 4.74
N SER A 100 8.19 2.84 4.43
CA SER A 100 7.25 3.96 4.33
C SER A 100 7.10 4.69 5.66
N ALA A 101 6.99 3.96 6.76
CA ALA A 101 6.88 4.54 8.10
C ALA A 101 8.15 5.33 8.48
N VAL A 102 9.33 4.76 8.25
CA VAL A 102 10.61 5.44 8.51
C VAL A 102 10.75 6.71 7.66
N ALA A 103 10.38 6.64 6.37
CA ALA A 103 10.43 7.78 5.47
C ALA A 103 9.48 8.90 5.90
N THR A 104 8.24 8.55 6.30
CA THR A 104 7.24 9.52 6.75
C THR A 104 7.67 10.19 8.08
N LEU A 105 8.16 9.41 9.03
CA LEU A 105 8.68 9.94 10.29
C LEU A 105 9.91 10.82 10.06
N GLY A 106 10.84 10.38 9.21
CA GLY A 106 12.03 11.15 8.87
C GLY A 106 11.72 12.47 8.16
N ALA A 107 10.67 12.49 7.34
CA ALA A 107 10.23 13.71 6.65
C ALA A 107 9.83 14.84 7.63
N GLY A 108 9.38 14.52 8.85
CA GLY A 108 9.09 15.50 9.89
C GLY A 108 10.33 16.26 10.42
N TYR A 109 11.52 15.68 10.28
CA TYR A 109 12.79 16.26 10.75
C TYR A 109 13.61 16.90 9.63
N VAL A 110 13.07 17.04 8.43
CA VAL A 110 13.76 17.64 7.27
C VAL A 110 14.08 19.09 7.54
N SER A 111 15.36 19.44 7.45
CA SER A 111 15.87 20.82 7.48
C SER A 111 16.40 21.27 6.12
N GLU A 112 16.89 20.35 5.32
CA GLU A 112 17.56 20.60 4.05
C GLU A 112 16.77 19.98 2.89
N LEU A 113 16.81 20.65 1.74
CA LEU A 113 16.06 20.20 0.56
C LEU A 113 16.47 18.81 0.06
N TRP A 114 17.77 18.46 0.12
CA TRP A 114 18.25 17.13 -0.29
C TRP A 114 17.69 16.00 0.58
N GLN A 115 17.46 16.27 1.88
CA GLN A 115 16.84 15.32 2.81
C GLN A 115 15.39 15.04 2.40
N LEU A 116 14.66 16.08 1.98
CA LEU A 116 13.30 15.93 1.47
C LEU A 116 13.27 14.98 0.28
N TYR A 117 14.16 15.15 -0.69
CA TYR A 117 14.26 14.27 -1.85
C TYR A 117 14.60 12.82 -1.43
N ALA A 118 15.56 12.65 -0.52
CA ALA A 118 15.94 11.33 -0.02
C ALA A 118 14.77 10.59 0.65
N PHE A 119 14.01 11.28 1.52
CA PHE A 119 12.85 10.68 2.18
C PHE A 119 11.71 10.40 1.21
N TYR A 120 11.47 11.26 0.21
CA TYR A 120 10.44 11.00 -0.79
C TYR A 120 10.79 9.83 -1.72
N ILE A 121 12.05 9.65 -2.08
CA ILE A 121 12.53 8.48 -2.82
C ILE A 121 12.35 7.20 -1.97
N LEU A 122 12.79 7.23 -0.71
CA LEU A 122 12.64 6.11 0.22
C LEU A 122 11.15 5.75 0.43
N PHE A 123 10.31 6.77 0.57
CA PHE A 123 8.87 6.60 0.69
C PHE A 123 8.26 5.97 -0.57
N GLY A 124 8.68 6.39 -1.76
CA GLY A 124 8.22 5.80 -3.02
C GLY A 124 8.57 4.31 -3.15
N ILE A 125 9.78 3.92 -2.76
CA ILE A 125 10.20 2.51 -2.74
C ILE A 125 9.36 1.71 -1.73
N GLY A 126 9.19 2.22 -0.53
CA GLY A 126 8.38 1.58 0.51
C GLY A 126 6.91 1.46 0.10
N TYR A 127 6.36 2.51 -0.51
CA TYR A 127 5.00 2.54 -1.02
C TYR A 127 4.77 1.45 -2.08
N ALA A 128 5.69 1.27 -3.02
CA ALA A 128 5.60 0.21 -4.03
C ALA A 128 5.55 -1.18 -3.39
N GLY A 129 6.31 -1.40 -2.31
CA GLY A 129 6.35 -2.67 -1.57
C GLY A 129 5.12 -2.95 -0.70
N ALA A 130 4.40 -1.92 -0.25
CA ALA A 130 3.25 -2.07 0.66
C ALA A 130 1.89 -1.86 -0.02
N ALA A 131 1.87 -1.27 -1.22
CA ALA A 131 0.65 -0.81 -1.88
C ALA A 131 -0.06 -1.90 -2.72
N LEU A 132 -0.59 -1.49 -3.86
CA LEU A 132 -1.56 -2.23 -4.66
C LEU A 132 -1.04 -3.58 -5.15
N ILE A 133 0.20 -3.65 -5.67
CA ILE A 133 0.74 -4.85 -6.33
C ILE A 133 0.84 -6.04 -5.36
N PRO A 134 1.59 -5.94 -4.23
CA PRO A 134 1.71 -7.06 -3.31
C PRO A 134 0.40 -7.37 -2.57
N GLY A 135 -0.42 -6.35 -2.27
CA GLY A 135 -1.71 -6.54 -1.61
C GLY A 135 -2.68 -7.33 -2.48
N THR A 136 -2.84 -6.98 -3.75
CA THR A 136 -3.70 -7.71 -4.69
C THR A 136 -3.18 -9.11 -4.98
N THR A 137 -1.87 -9.30 -5.07
CA THR A 137 -1.26 -10.61 -5.25
C THR A 137 -1.52 -11.52 -4.04
N LEU A 138 -1.39 -10.98 -2.83
CA LEU A 138 -1.68 -11.74 -1.62
C LEU A 138 -3.15 -12.19 -1.56
N VAL A 139 -4.09 -11.29 -1.82
CA VAL A 139 -5.53 -11.63 -1.88
C VAL A 139 -5.79 -12.66 -2.97
N ALA A 140 -5.18 -12.51 -4.15
CA ALA A 140 -5.35 -13.44 -5.25
C ALA A 140 -4.86 -14.86 -4.97
N ARG A 141 -3.88 -15.05 -4.11
CA ARG A 141 -3.39 -16.37 -3.67
C ARG A 141 -4.38 -17.10 -2.75
N TRP A 142 -5.20 -16.37 -2.00
CA TRP A 142 -6.18 -16.94 -1.05
C TRP A 142 -7.54 -17.20 -1.67
N PHE A 143 -7.92 -16.49 -2.74
CA PHE A 143 -9.24 -16.59 -3.36
C PHE A 143 -9.16 -17.08 -4.80
N ALA A 144 -9.60 -18.32 -5.06
CA ALA A 144 -9.76 -18.85 -6.41
C ALA A 144 -11.14 -18.47 -7.00
N ARG A 145 -12.23 -18.75 -6.27
CA ARG A 145 -13.61 -18.65 -6.78
C ARG A 145 -14.25 -17.27 -6.64
N ARG A 146 -13.89 -16.48 -5.60
CA ARG A 146 -14.43 -15.13 -5.35
C ARG A 146 -13.35 -14.05 -5.43
N ARG A 147 -12.36 -14.25 -6.29
CA ARG A 147 -11.19 -13.39 -6.43
C ARG A 147 -11.55 -11.93 -6.74
N SER A 148 -12.49 -11.71 -7.67
CA SER A 148 -12.90 -10.35 -8.08
C SER A 148 -13.54 -9.59 -6.92
N VAL A 149 -14.43 -10.22 -6.15
CA VAL A 149 -15.08 -9.60 -4.99
C VAL A 149 -14.06 -9.27 -3.90
N ALA A 150 -13.17 -10.20 -3.58
CA ALA A 150 -12.13 -9.98 -2.57
C ALA A 150 -11.16 -8.85 -2.97
N LEU A 151 -10.78 -8.78 -4.25
CA LEU A 151 -9.95 -7.70 -4.79
C LEU A 151 -10.66 -6.35 -4.76
N SER A 152 -11.94 -6.29 -5.13
CA SER A 152 -12.73 -5.05 -5.08
C SER A 152 -12.82 -4.52 -3.65
N ILE A 153 -13.11 -5.37 -2.67
CA ILE A 153 -13.16 -4.99 -1.26
C ILE A 153 -11.79 -4.49 -0.78
N ALA A 154 -10.72 -5.20 -1.07
CA ALA A 154 -9.37 -4.77 -0.69
C ALA A 154 -9.00 -3.42 -1.31
N SER A 155 -9.32 -3.21 -2.59
CA SER A 155 -9.02 -1.97 -3.32
C SER A 155 -9.85 -0.77 -2.85
N THR A 156 -11.02 -0.99 -2.23
CA THR A 156 -11.81 0.09 -1.60
C THR A 156 -11.00 0.79 -0.50
N GLY A 157 -10.04 0.09 0.12
CA GLY A 157 -9.12 0.68 1.09
C GLY A 157 -8.37 1.91 0.55
N LEU A 158 -8.01 1.94 -0.74
CA LEU A 158 -7.37 3.11 -1.36
C LEU A 158 -8.26 4.36 -1.22
N SER A 159 -9.53 4.26 -1.61
CA SER A 159 -10.48 5.38 -1.53
C SER A 159 -10.80 5.77 -0.08
N LEU A 160 -10.93 4.79 0.81
CA LEU A 160 -11.17 5.03 2.24
C LEU A 160 -9.99 5.80 2.86
N GLY A 161 -8.76 5.52 2.45
CA GLY A 161 -7.58 6.26 2.90
C GLY A 161 -7.68 7.76 2.60
N GLY A 162 -8.09 8.12 1.39
CA GLY A 162 -8.30 9.52 1.00
C GLY A 162 -9.41 10.19 1.80
N ILE A 163 -10.54 9.53 1.96
CA ILE A 163 -11.72 10.10 2.63
C ILE A 163 -11.51 10.25 4.14
N LEU A 164 -10.92 9.26 4.80
CA LEU A 164 -10.80 9.22 6.26
C LEU A 164 -9.54 9.90 6.79
N LEU A 165 -8.40 9.64 6.16
CA LEU A 165 -7.11 10.05 6.72
C LEU A 165 -6.65 11.42 6.23
N THR A 166 -7.05 11.88 5.05
CA THR A 166 -6.67 13.20 4.56
C THR A 166 -7.21 14.34 5.45
N PRO A 167 -8.50 14.36 5.85
CA PRO A 167 -8.98 15.42 6.74
C PRO A 167 -8.39 15.33 8.14
N VAL A 168 -8.03 14.13 8.60
CA VAL A 168 -7.35 13.97 9.90
C VAL A 168 -5.94 14.55 9.83
N ALA A 169 -5.18 14.25 8.77
CA ALA A 169 -3.84 14.78 8.59
C ALA A 169 -3.86 16.30 8.39
N ALA A 170 -4.82 16.84 7.66
CA ALA A 170 -4.97 18.29 7.49
C ALA A 170 -5.19 19.01 8.83
N LYS A 171 -6.04 18.46 9.71
CA LYS A 171 -6.29 19.02 11.05
C LYS A 171 -5.12 18.89 12.02
N LEU A 172 -4.19 17.98 11.79
CA LEU A 172 -3.00 17.81 12.62
C LEU A 172 -1.89 18.77 12.23
N ILE A 173 -1.94 19.33 11.02
CA ILE A 173 -0.94 20.25 10.47
C ILE A 173 -1.39 21.72 10.61
N ASP A 174 -2.68 22.00 10.75
CA ASP A 174 -3.23 23.31 11.08
C ASP A 174 -3.09 23.62 12.59
#